data_ca57ab100afde8154cb6b004883bd7a0
#
_entry.id   ca57ab100afde8154cb6b004883bd7a0
#
_cell.length_a   1.000
_cell.length_b   1.000
_cell.length_c   1.000
_cell.angle_alpha   90.00
_cell.angle_beta   90.00
_cell.angle_gamma   90.00
#
_symmetry.space_group_name_H-M   'P 1'
#
loop_
_entity.id
_entity.type
_entity.pdbx_description
1 polymer ?
#
loop_
_entity_poly.entity_id
_entity_poly.type
_entity_poly.pdbx_seq_one_letter_code
_entity_poly.pdbx_strand_id
1 'polypeptide(L)'
;MTDAVRMSEYRSKKEVAHYQSWKKYSIKDATKRIQQCLKFTSFYLPKTNYHLAVILKDNDIMIGDLFVDVVNEKVFVLGYTLDSVYWSKGYGSEIVEAFCQYMKETYHFQKVICYVYKDNQRSIHLLKKLQFQQFEESYFYHDVGYMKYL
;
A
#
# COMPACT_ATOMS: atom_id res chain seq x y z
N MET A 1 16.80 13.15 -6.03
CA MET A 1 17.02 11.80 -5.44
C MET A 1 16.19 10.84 -6.27
N THR A 2 16.70 9.66 -6.64
CA THR A 2 15.91 8.68 -7.40
C THR A 2 14.90 7.98 -6.49
N ASP A 3 13.75 7.55 -7.05
CA ASP A 3 12.70 6.83 -6.30
C ASP A 3 13.25 5.57 -5.61
N ALA A 4 14.21 4.87 -6.22
CA ALA A 4 14.83 3.70 -5.63
C ALA A 4 15.62 4.02 -4.35
N VAL A 5 16.37 5.13 -4.33
CA VAL A 5 17.09 5.58 -3.13
C VAL A 5 16.08 5.96 -2.05
N ARG A 6 15.08 6.75 -2.40
CA ARG A 6 14.07 7.22 -1.46
C ARG A 6 13.24 6.06 -0.88
N MET A 7 12.83 5.12 -1.72
CA MET A 7 12.12 3.90 -1.31
C MET A 7 12.96 3.05 -0.36
N SER A 8 14.24 2.88 -0.64
CA SER A 8 15.19 2.16 0.23
C SER A 8 15.32 2.83 1.60
N GLU A 9 15.42 4.16 1.64
CA GLU A 9 15.56 4.94 2.87
C GLU A 9 14.39 4.74 3.83
N TYR A 10 13.16 5.05 3.40
CA TYR A 10 12.02 4.99 4.33
C TYR A 10 11.62 3.55 4.67
N ARG A 11 11.74 2.60 3.74
CA ARG A 11 11.43 1.19 3.99
C ARG A 11 12.42 0.52 4.95
N SER A 12 13.65 1.04 5.07
CA SER A 12 14.67 0.53 6.00
C SER A 12 14.56 1.12 7.40
N LYS A 13 13.71 2.11 7.64
CA LYS A 13 13.46 2.65 8.97
C LYS A 13 12.85 1.56 9.86
N LYS A 14 13.36 1.39 11.09
CA LYS A 14 12.94 0.31 12.00
C LYS A 14 11.43 0.30 12.22
N GLU A 15 10.85 1.46 12.48
CA GLU A 15 9.43 1.66 12.73
C GLU A 15 8.56 1.37 11.50
N VAL A 16 9.07 1.56 10.28
CA VAL A 16 8.39 1.20 9.04
C VAL A 16 8.52 -0.29 8.77
N ALA A 17 9.74 -0.83 8.87
CA ALA A 17 10.01 -2.25 8.62
C ALA A 17 9.36 -3.18 9.65
N HIS A 18 9.05 -2.68 10.85
CA HIS A 18 8.44 -3.47 11.94
C HIS A 18 7.13 -4.15 11.51
N TYR A 19 6.33 -3.48 10.69
CA TYR A 19 5.04 -3.98 10.20
C TYR A 19 5.10 -4.48 8.75
N GLN A 20 6.26 -4.99 8.32
CA GLN A 20 6.47 -5.43 6.95
C GLN A 20 7.13 -6.80 6.90
N SER A 21 7.07 -7.46 5.76
CA SER A 21 7.72 -8.76 5.52
C SER A 21 9.25 -8.67 5.39
N TRP A 22 9.82 -7.47 5.43
CA TRP A 22 11.28 -7.25 5.35
C TRP A 22 11.79 -6.49 6.58
N LYS A 23 13.07 -6.67 6.90
CA LYS A 23 13.77 -5.91 7.97
C LYS A 23 14.68 -4.81 7.42
N LYS A 24 15.23 -5.04 6.23
CA LYS A 24 16.06 -4.08 5.47
C LYS A 24 15.59 -4.09 4.03
N TYR A 25 15.62 -2.95 3.37
CA TYR A 25 15.21 -2.81 1.99
C TYR A 25 16.29 -2.04 1.22
N SER A 26 17.15 -2.75 0.48
CA SER A 26 18.30 -2.15 -0.20
C SER A 26 17.86 -1.35 -1.44
N ILE A 27 18.73 -0.45 -1.91
CA ILE A 27 18.55 0.27 -3.19
C ILE A 27 18.40 -0.75 -4.34
N LYS A 28 19.13 -1.87 -4.29
CA LYS A 28 19.03 -2.95 -5.30
C LYS A 28 17.63 -3.57 -5.32
N ASP A 29 17.05 -3.82 -4.13
CA ASP A 29 15.68 -4.35 -4.01
C ASP A 29 14.66 -3.35 -4.57
N ALA A 30 14.80 -2.08 -4.20
CA ALA A 30 13.95 -1.00 -4.71
C ALA A 30 14.05 -0.88 -6.24
N THR A 31 15.27 -0.84 -6.79
CA THR A 31 15.51 -0.76 -8.23
C THR A 31 14.87 -1.94 -8.97
N LYS A 32 15.11 -3.16 -8.48
CA LYS A 32 14.52 -4.38 -9.05
C LYS A 32 12.99 -4.30 -9.07
N ARG A 33 12.40 -3.86 -7.94
CA ARG A 33 10.95 -3.75 -7.82
C ARG A 33 10.36 -2.70 -8.76
N ILE A 34 10.97 -1.53 -8.83
CA ILE A 34 10.55 -0.46 -9.77
C ILE A 34 10.61 -0.96 -11.21
N GLN A 35 11.71 -1.59 -11.62
CA GLN A 35 11.85 -2.14 -12.97
C GLN A 35 10.80 -3.20 -13.31
N GLN A 36 10.39 -4.01 -12.35
CA GLN A 36 9.30 -4.98 -12.53
C GLN A 36 7.97 -4.27 -12.78
N CYS A 37 7.69 -3.20 -12.02
CA CYS A 37 6.42 -2.47 -12.11
C CYS A 37 6.30 -1.62 -13.38
N LEU A 38 7.40 -1.08 -13.91
CA LEU A 38 7.41 -0.31 -15.15
C LEU A 38 6.94 -1.08 -16.38
N LYS A 39 6.86 -2.40 -16.31
CA LYS A 39 6.33 -3.24 -17.39
C LYS A 39 4.80 -3.20 -17.50
N PHE A 40 4.12 -2.70 -16.49
CA PHE A 40 2.66 -2.70 -16.40
C PHE A 40 2.13 -1.27 -16.39
N THR A 41 1.18 -1.00 -17.28
CA THR A 41 0.61 0.35 -17.46
C THR A 41 -0.87 0.44 -17.10
N SER A 42 -1.51 -0.68 -16.73
CA SER A 42 -2.94 -0.71 -16.39
C SER A 42 -3.26 -1.81 -15.40
N PHE A 43 -4.36 -1.65 -14.65
CA PHE A 43 -4.84 -2.62 -13.64
C PHE A 43 -5.83 -3.65 -14.19
N TYR A 44 -5.85 -3.90 -15.48
CA TYR A 44 -6.77 -4.88 -16.10
C TYR A 44 -6.32 -6.35 -16.01
N LEU A 45 -5.06 -6.60 -15.65
CA LEU A 45 -4.49 -7.95 -15.66
C LEU A 45 -4.65 -8.61 -14.28
N PRO A 46 -5.54 -9.61 -14.13
CA PRO A 46 -5.64 -10.41 -12.91
C PRO A 46 -4.32 -11.13 -12.59
N LYS A 47 -4.11 -11.42 -11.30
CA LYS A 47 -2.91 -12.08 -10.78
C LYS A 47 -1.62 -11.29 -11.05
N THR A 48 -1.74 -9.98 -11.15
CA THR A 48 -0.61 -9.07 -11.37
C THR A 48 -0.54 -8.07 -10.22
N ASN A 49 0.67 -7.81 -9.75
CA ASN A 49 0.87 -6.85 -8.67
C ASN A 49 1.71 -5.65 -9.12
N TYR A 50 1.37 -4.51 -8.56
CA TYR A 50 1.92 -3.20 -8.90
C TYR A 50 2.44 -2.50 -7.65
N HIS A 51 3.42 -1.62 -7.84
CA HIS A 51 3.76 -0.60 -6.86
C HIS A 51 3.65 0.77 -7.51
N LEU A 52 3.02 1.70 -6.78
CA LEU A 52 2.84 3.08 -7.19
C LEU A 52 3.53 3.98 -6.19
N ALA A 53 4.30 4.94 -6.67
CA ALA A 53 4.89 5.97 -5.81
C ALA A 53 3.81 6.93 -5.31
N VAL A 54 3.89 7.29 -4.04
CA VAL A 54 3.12 8.38 -3.44
C VAL A 54 4.02 9.60 -3.35
N ILE A 55 3.65 10.66 -4.06
CA ILE A 55 4.45 11.87 -4.23
C ILE A 55 3.73 13.06 -3.60
N LEU A 56 4.46 13.87 -2.83
CA LEU A 56 3.97 15.18 -2.39
C LEU A 56 3.95 16.15 -3.57
N LYS A 57 2.80 16.76 -3.84
CA LYS A 57 2.63 17.71 -4.96
C LYS A 57 3.50 18.98 -4.82
N ASP A 58 3.76 19.40 -3.60
CA ASP A 58 4.46 20.68 -3.35
C ASP A 58 5.94 20.65 -3.70
N ASN A 59 6.59 19.49 -3.71
CA ASN A 59 8.04 19.39 -3.87
C ASN A 59 8.52 18.12 -4.58
N ASP A 60 7.61 17.35 -5.16
CA ASP A 60 7.87 16.10 -5.89
C ASP A 60 8.65 15.04 -5.08
N ILE A 61 8.54 15.08 -3.76
CA ILE A 61 9.19 14.09 -2.89
C ILE A 61 8.31 12.86 -2.75
N MET A 62 8.89 11.69 -3.00
CA MET A 62 8.26 10.40 -2.71
C MET A 62 8.17 10.20 -1.19
N ILE A 63 6.94 10.11 -0.66
CA ILE A 63 6.66 9.94 0.77
C ILE A 63 6.23 8.52 1.15
N GLY A 64 6.02 7.67 0.15
CA GLY A 64 5.58 6.30 0.36
C GLY A 64 5.28 5.59 -0.94
N ASP A 65 4.63 4.45 -0.82
CA ASP A 65 4.16 3.66 -1.96
C ASP A 65 2.86 2.91 -1.64
N LEU A 66 2.12 2.58 -2.70
CA LEU A 66 1.01 1.65 -2.68
C LEU A 66 1.44 0.32 -3.32
N PHE A 67 1.04 -0.77 -2.71
CA PHE A 67 1.06 -2.11 -3.30
C PHE A 67 -0.35 -2.48 -3.71
N VAL A 68 -0.52 -2.91 -4.95
CA VAL A 68 -1.81 -3.33 -5.49
C VAL A 68 -1.66 -4.72 -6.08
N ASP A 69 -2.45 -5.67 -5.62
CA ASP A 69 -2.53 -7.02 -6.19
C ASP A 69 -3.93 -7.25 -6.74
N VAL A 70 -4.03 -7.40 -8.06
CA VAL A 70 -5.31 -7.60 -8.76
C VAL A 70 -5.68 -9.08 -8.68
N VAL A 71 -6.64 -9.39 -7.80
CA VAL A 71 -7.12 -10.75 -7.57
C VAL A 71 -7.96 -11.26 -8.74
N ASN A 72 -8.93 -10.44 -9.17
CA ASN A 72 -9.79 -10.67 -10.32
C ASN A 72 -10.38 -9.33 -10.81
N GLU A 73 -11.27 -9.35 -11.77
CA GLU A 73 -11.89 -8.17 -12.39
C GLU A 73 -12.69 -7.27 -11.43
N LYS A 74 -13.01 -7.74 -10.23
CA LYS A 74 -13.85 -7.04 -9.25
C LYS A 74 -13.15 -6.77 -7.92
N VAL A 75 -12.02 -7.43 -7.65
CA VAL A 75 -11.38 -7.44 -6.34
C VAL A 75 -9.89 -7.19 -6.46
N PHE A 76 -9.37 -6.28 -5.66
CA PHE A 76 -7.93 -6.08 -5.48
C PHE A 76 -7.54 -6.03 -4.01
N VAL A 77 -6.30 -6.39 -3.74
CA VAL A 77 -5.64 -6.19 -2.44
C VAL A 77 -4.85 -4.90 -2.49
N LEU A 78 -4.97 -4.09 -1.46
CA LEU A 78 -4.24 -2.83 -1.30
C LEU A 78 -3.36 -2.89 -0.06
N GLY A 79 -2.07 -2.66 -0.25
CA GLY A 79 -1.11 -2.36 0.80
C GLY A 79 -0.60 -0.93 0.66
N TYR A 80 -0.17 -0.31 1.74
CA TYR A 80 0.41 1.01 1.72
C TYR A 80 1.55 1.14 2.72
N THR A 81 2.58 1.84 2.33
CA THR A 81 3.74 2.15 3.16
C THR A 81 4.04 3.63 3.06
N LEU A 82 4.07 4.32 4.19
CA LEU A 82 4.48 5.72 4.26
C LEU A 82 5.74 5.86 5.09
N ASP A 83 6.60 6.77 4.71
CA ASP A 83 7.71 7.20 5.54
C ASP A 83 7.18 7.74 6.88
N SER A 84 7.81 7.32 7.98
CA SER A 84 7.37 7.62 9.35
C SER A 84 7.23 9.11 9.65
N VAL A 85 8.02 9.97 9.00
CA VAL A 85 7.93 11.43 9.17
C VAL A 85 6.63 12.05 8.63
N TYR A 86 5.89 11.28 7.83
CA TYR A 86 4.59 11.68 7.27
C TYR A 86 3.39 11.01 7.94
N TRP A 87 3.64 10.22 8.99
CA TRP A 87 2.57 9.59 9.75
C TRP A 87 1.76 10.62 10.55
N SER A 88 0.51 10.26 10.86
CA SER A 88 -0.42 11.08 11.67
C SER A 88 -0.76 12.46 11.10
N LYS A 89 -0.51 12.68 9.80
CA LYS A 89 -0.80 13.94 9.08
C LYS A 89 -1.99 13.82 8.12
N GLY A 90 -2.72 12.70 8.14
CA GLY A 90 -3.88 12.48 7.27
C GLY A 90 -3.56 11.81 5.93
N TYR A 91 -2.32 11.84 5.46
CA TYR A 91 -1.93 11.30 4.15
C TYR A 91 -2.35 9.85 3.90
N GLY A 92 -2.23 8.97 4.90
CA GLY A 92 -2.66 7.58 4.73
C GLY A 92 -4.15 7.44 4.40
N SER A 93 -5.01 8.20 5.08
CA SER A 93 -6.45 8.20 4.80
C SER A 93 -6.76 8.77 3.41
N GLU A 94 -6.16 9.91 3.07
CA GLU A 94 -6.31 10.57 1.77
C GLU A 94 -5.92 9.63 0.62
N ILE A 95 -4.75 8.99 0.71
CA ILE A 95 -4.23 8.11 -0.33
C ILE A 95 -5.11 6.87 -0.52
N VAL A 96 -5.49 6.20 0.57
CA VAL A 96 -6.31 4.98 0.49
C VAL A 96 -7.70 5.31 -0.07
N GLU A 97 -8.32 6.40 0.38
CA GLU A 97 -9.65 6.80 -0.08
C GLU A 97 -9.64 7.21 -1.55
N ALA A 98 -8.71 8.09 -1.94
CA ALA A 98 -8.57 8.55 -3.32
C ALA A 98 -8.25 7.38 -4.28
N PHE A 99 -7.38 6.45 -3.87
CA PHE A 99 -7.04 5.31 -4.70
C PHE A 99 -8.22 4.34 -4.85
N CYS A 100 -8.97 4.07 -3.78
CA CYS A 100 -10.17 3.25 -3.85
C CYS A 100 -11.21 3.85 -4.80
N GLN A 101 -11.42 5.17 -4.74
CA GLN A 101 -12.32 5.87 -5.64
C GLN A 101 -11.85 5.78 -7.11
N TYR A 102 -10.57 6.00 -7.36
CA TYR A 102 -9.98 5.86 -8.68
C TYR A 102 -10.18 4.45 -9.26
N MET A 103 -9.93 3.42 -8.46
CA MET A 103 -10.11 2.02 -8.88
C MET A 103 -11.59 1.69 -9.17
N LYS A 104 -12.51 2.24 -8.40
CA LYS A 104 -13.95 2.13 -8.66
C LYS A 104 -14.37 2.80 -9.97
N GLU A 105 -14.01 4.07 -10.14
CA GLU A 105 -14.50 4.90 -11.25
C GLU A 105 -13.86 4.53 -12.58
N THR A 106 -12.54 4.25 -12.56
CA THR A 106 -11.78 4.00 -13.79
C THR A 106 -11.77 2.53 -14.21
N TYR A 107 -11.67 1.63 -13.23
CA TYR A 107 -11.51 0.19 -13.49
C TYR A 107 -12.71 -0.66 -13.05
N HIS A 108 -13.75 -0.04 -12.45
CA HIS A 108 -14.99 -0.70 -12.02
C HIS A 108 -14.78 -1.82 -11.00
N PHE A 109 -13.74 -1.72 -10.19
CA PHE A 109 -13.56 -2.60 -9.04
C PHE A 109 -14.68 -2.39 -8.02
N GLN A 110 -15.09 -3.48 -7.37
CA GLN A 110 -16.23 -3.48 -6.45
C GLN A 110 -15.81 -3.72 -5.00
N LYS A 111 -14.63 -4.28 -4.78
CA LYS A 111 -14.14 -4.63 -3.44
C LYS A 111 -12.63 -4.45 -3.34
N VAL A 112 -12.22 -3.88 -2.22
CA VAL A 112 -10.82 -3.79 -1.80
C VAL A 112 -10.60 -4.58 -0.52
N ILE A 113 -9.43 -5.24 -0.42
CA ILE A 113 -8.97 -5.99 0.74
C ILE A 113 -7.63 -5.40 1.20
N CYS A 114 -7.46 -5.25 2.51
CA CYS A 114 -6.19 -4.88 3.13
C CYS A 114 -5.85 -5.88 4.21
N TYR A 115 -4.59 -6.34 4.24
CA TYR A 115 -4.06 -7.15 5.32
C TYR A 115 -3.11 -6.32 6.18
N VAL A 116 -3.29 -6.38 7.49
CA VAL A 116 -2.47 -5.61 8.45
C VAL A 116 -2.06 -6.49 9.62
N TYR A 117 -0.85 -6.30 10.12
CA TYR A 117 -0.43 -6.98 11.36
C TYR A 117 -1.32 -6.57 12.54
N LYS A 118 -1.65 -7.52 13.42
CA LYS A 118 -2.56 -7.31 14.57
C LYS A 118 -2.13 -6.21 15.53
N ASP A 119 -0.85 -6.00 15.67
CA ASP A 119 -0.25 -4.98 16.52
C ASP A 119 -0.07 -3.62 15.82
N ASN A 120 -0.34 -3.53 14.51
CA ASN A 120 -0.31 -2.27 13.76
C ASN A 120 -1.59 -1.44 13.98
N GLN A 121 -1.76 -0.94 15.21
CA GLN A 121 -2.95 -0.20 15.61
C GLN A 121 -3.19 1.05 14.77
N ARG A 122 -2.13 1.68 14.24
CA ARG A 122 -2.24 2.85 13.37
C ARG A 122 -2.96 2.50 12.07
N SER A 123 -2.55 1.42 11.41
CA SER A 123 -3.18 0.96 10.17
C SER A 123 -4.61 0.47 10.42
N ILE A 124 -4.85 -0.27 11.49
CA ILE A 124 -6.19 -0.73 11.90
C ILE A 124 -7.12 0.46 12.13
N HIS A 125 -6.66 1.49 12.83
CA HIS A 125 -7.44 2.71 13.08
C HIS A 125 -7.80 3.44 11.78
N LEU A 126 -6.83 3.56 10.86
CA LEU A 126 -7.03 4.15 9.55
C LEU A 126 -8.11 3.39 8.77
N LEU A 127 -8.01 2.07 8.67
CA LEU A 127 -8.98 1.25 7.94
C LEU A 127 -10.38 1.33 8.53
N LYS A 128 -10.51 1.27 9.86
CA LYS A 128 -11.79 1.46 10.56
C LYS A 128 -12.40 2.84 10.30
N LYS A 129 -11.60 3.90 10.36
CA LYS A 129 -12.02 5.27 10.04
C LYS A 129 -12.57 5.37 8.62
N LEU A 130 -11.98 4.66 7.67
CA LEU A 130 -12.43 4.59 6.28
C LEU A 130 -13.55 3.56 6.04
N GLN A 131 -14.16 3.04 7.11
CA GLN A 131 -15.29 2.10 7.07
C GLN A 131 -14.97 0.73 6.47
N PHE A 132 -13.70 0.31 6.53
CA PHE A 132 -13.36 -1.08 6.27
C PHE A 132 -13.85 -1.98 7.40
N GLN A 133 -14.37 -3.14 7.04
CA GLN A 133 -14.86 -4.14 7.97
C GLN A 133 -13.87 -5.30 8.08
N GLN A 134 -13.59 -5.73 9.31
CA GLN A 134 -12.79 -6.92 9.54
C GLN A 134 -13.59 -8.16 9.09
N PHE A 135 -12.95 -9.05 8.34
CA PHE A 135 -13.59 -10.27 7.85
C PHE A 135 -12.80 -11.53 8.16
N GLU A 136 -11.50 -11.40 8.40
CA GLU A 136 -10.59 -12.54 8.57
C GLU A 136 -9.52 -12.22 9.60
N GLU A 137 -9.03 -13.24 10.30
CA GLU A 137 -7.89 -13.17 11.21
C GLU A 137 -7.01 -14.40 11.02
N SER A 138 -5.74 -14.19 10.69
CA SER A 138 -4.77 -15.27 10.54
C SER A 138 -4.00 -15.51 11.84
N TYR A 139 -4.02 -16.75 12.33
CA TYR A 139 -3.21 -17.17 13.46
C TYR A 139 -1.74 -17.35 13.09
N PHE A 140 -1.45 -17.79 11.87
CA PHE A 140 -0.10 -18.12 11.44
C PHE A 140 0.73 -16.90 11.03
N TYR A 141 0.10 -15.91 10.39
CA TYR A 141 0.79 -14.72 9.88
C TYR A 141 0.66 -13.50 10.78
N HIS A 142 -0.09 -13.61 11.90
CA HIS A 142 -0.36 -12.49 12.82
C HIS A 142 -0.95 -11.27 12.13
N ASP A 143 -1.70 -11.47 11.06
CA ASP A 143 -2.39 -10.42 10.34
C ASP A 143 -3.91 -10.53 10.43
N VAL A 144 -4.57 -9.44 10.11
CA VAL A 144 -6.02 -9.29 10.10
C VAL A 144 -6.44 -8.75 8.74
N GLY A 145 -7.42 -9.40 8.13
CA GLY A 145 -8.02 -8.96 6.88
C GLY A 145 -9.15 -7.97 7.09
N TYR A 146 -9.08 -6.86 6.40
CA TYR A 146 -10.11 -5.84 6.31
C TYR A 146 -10.59 -5.69 4.88
N MET A 147 -11.88 -5.50 4.68
CA MET A 147 -12.45 -5.29 3.35
C MET A 147 -13.42 -4.12 3.34
N LYS A 148 -13.59 -3.54 2.15
CA LYS A 148 -14.60 -2.51 1.87
C LYS A 148 -15.19 -2.75 0.49
N TYR A 149 -16.51 -2.62 0.37
CA TYR A 149 -17.19 -2.51 -0.92
C TYR A 149 -17.10 -1.06 -1.40
N LEU A 150 -16.79 -0.90 -2.68
CA LEU A 150 -16.54 0.40 -3.31
C LEU A 150 -17.81 0.98 -3.96
#